data_db4fbf65470caaff31d5cee838627f9f
#
_entry.id   db4fbf65470caaff31d5cee838627f9f
#
_cell.length_a   1.000
_cell.length_b   1.000
_cell.length_c   1.000
_cell.angle_alpha   90.00
_cell.angle_beta   90.00
_cell.angle_gamma   90.00
#
_symmetry.space_group_name_H-M   'P 1'
#
loop_
_entity.id
_entity.type
_entity.pdbx_description
1 polymer ?
#
loop_
_entity_poly.entity_id
_entity_poly.type
_entity_poly.pdbx_seq_one_letter_code
_entity_poly.pdbx_strand_id
1 'polypeptide(L)'
;MTAFQPYSILITDDDPAARETLREIVAPQGYNTLMAESGEEAIDLISHHDVHLALMDMHLPKLSGLETIAIVRQIKGVIPAILITADQDDELMRRALSEHAFCVLAKPVSKHVVIYVVHKAIEKYYN
;
A
#
# COMPACT_ATOMS: atom_id res chain seq x y z
N MET A 1 -3.89 -27.19 -16.56
CA MET A 1 -4.55 -25.97 -16.03
C MET A 1 -3.66 -25.31 -15.01
N THR A 2 -3.43 -24.02 -15.16
CA THR A 2 -2.60 -23.27 -14.24
C THR A 2 -3.46 -22.80 -13.07
N ALA A 3 -3.00 -23.05 -11.85
CA ALA A 3 -3.69 -22.55 -10.68
C ALA A 3 -3.60 -21.02 -10.65
N PHE A 4 -4.70 -20.35 -10.37
CA PHE A 4 -4.72 -18.92 -10.19
C PHE A 4 -3.96 -18.55 -8.91
N GLN A 5 -2.99 -17.66 -9.04
CA GLN A 5 -2.22 -17.14 -7.90
C GLN A 5 -2.72 -15.72 -7.64
N PRO A 6 -3.45 -15.49 -6.53
CA PRO A 6 -3.93 -14.13 -6.26
C PRO A 6 -2.77 -13.20 -5.94
N TYR A 7 -2.94 -11.95 -6.31
CA TYR A 7 -1.97 -10.91 -5.94
C TYR A 7 -2.03 -10.66 -4.45
N SER A 8 -0.88 -10.35 -3.85
CA SER A 8 -0.76 -10.07 -2.42
C SER A 8 -0.64 -8.58 -2.18
N ILE A 9 -1.47 -8.06 -1.31
CA ILE A 9 -1.50 -6.65 -0.94
C ILE A 9 -1.06 -6.50 0.51
N LEU A 10 -0.06 -5.67 0.73
CA LEU A 10 0.39 -5.33 2.08
C LEU A 10 -0.35 -4.10 2.55
N ILE A 11 -0.95 -4.18 3.72
CA ILE A 11 -1.67 -3.09 4.36
C ILE A 11 -0.87 -2.66 5.58
N THR A 12 -0.41 -1.41 5.59
CA THR A 12 0.38 -0.86 6.70
C THR A 12 -0.30 0.36 7.30
N ASP A 13 -0.67 0.25 8.56
CA ASP A 13 -1.27 1.32 9.34
C ASP A 13 -1.02 0.99 10.81
N ASP A 14 -0.68 1.96 11.63
CA ASP A 14 -0.44 1.72 13.06
C ASP A 14 -1.75 1.61 13.86
N ASP A 15 -2.87 2.00 13.28
CA ASP A 15 -4.18 1.84 13.90
C ASP A 15 -4.81 0.49 13.50
N PRO A 16 -5.05 -0.43 14.46
CA PRO A 16 -5.64 -1.73 14.14
C PRO A 16 -6.99 -1.66 13.44
N ALA A 17 -7.83 -0.69 13.82
CA ALA A 17 -9.15 -0.55 13.21
C ALA A 17 -9.04 -0.12 11.75
N ALA A 18 -8.12 0.79 11.44
CA ALA A 18 -7.90 1.23 10.06
C ALA A 18 -7.35 0.10 9.20
N ARG A 19 -6.40 -0.69 9.74
CA ARG A 19 -5.87 -1.86 9.02
C ARG A 19 -6.98 -2.84 8.69
N GLU A 20 -7.80 -3.16 9.67
CA GLU A 20 -8.87 -4.14 9.49
C GLU A 20 -9.92 -3.64 8.47
N THR A 21 -10.24 -2.35 8.50
CA THR A 21 -11.15 -1.75 7.53
C THR A 21 -10.63 -1.94 6.10
N LEU A 22 -9.35 -1.67 5.87
CA LEU A 22 -8.75 -1.86 4.55
C LEU A 22 -8.75 -3.33 4.14
N ARG A 23 -8.42 -4.23 5.07
CA ARG A 23 -8.46 -5.66 4.79
C ARG A 23 -9.86 -6.10 4.37
N GLU A 24 -10.88 -5.64 5.07
CA GLU A 24 -12.27 -5.97 4.76
C GLU A 24 -12.71 -5.44 3.40
N ILE A 25 -12.07 -4.38 2.91
CA ILE A 25 -12.34 -3.83 1.58
C ILE A 25 -11.67 -4.66 0.50
N VAL A 26 -10.39 -5.02 0.68
CA VAL A 26 -9.62 -5.63 -0.42
C VAL A 26 -9.67 -7.15 -0.44
N ALA A 27 -9.75 -7.82 0.70
CA ALA A 27 -9.76 -9.29 0.73
C ALA A 27 -10.93 -9.90 -0.05
N PRO A 28 -12.16 -9.36 0.03
CA PRO A 28 -13.27 -9.92 -0.76
C PRO A 28 -13.10 -9.81 -2.27
N GLN A 29 -12.17 -8.96 -2.73
CA GLN A 29 -11.89 -8.83 -4.16
C GLN A 29 -10.98 -9.94 -4.70
N GLY A 30 -10.57 -10.87 -3.87
CA GLY A 30 -9.74 -12.00 -4.27
C GLY A 30 -8.25 -11.82 -4.05
N TYR A 31 -7.84 -10.78 -3.34
CA TYR A 31 -6.43 -10.54 -3.03
C TYR A 31 -6.04 -11.20 -1.71
N ASN A 32 -4.81 -11.70 -1.65
CA ASN A 32 -4.21 -12.05 -0.37
C ASN A 32 -3.84 -10.77 0.36
N THR A 33 -3.96 -10.74 1.68
CA THR A 33 -3.60 -9.57 2.45
C THR A 33 -2.54 -9.91 3.48
N LEU A 34 -1.55 -9.03 3.61
CA LEU A 34 -0.55 -9.04 4.66
C LEU A 34 -0.70 -7.74 5.43
N MET A 35 -0.44 -7.79 6.72
CA MET A 35 -0.71 -6.66 7.63
C MET A 35 0.56 -6.25 8.36
N ALA A 36 0.84 -4.96 8.42
CA ALA A 36 1.97 -4.40 9.15
C ALA A 36 1.53 -3.22 9.99
N GLU A 37 2.15 -3.04 11.16
CA GLU A 37 1.86 -1.95 12.08
C GLU A 37 2.82 -0.78 11.93
N SER A 38 3.92 -0.97 11.21
CA SER A 38 4.99 0.02 11.09
C SER A 38 5.67 -0.12 9.73
N GLY A 39 6.45 0.90 9.38
CA GLY A 39 7.26 0.85 8.17
C GLY A 39 8.31 -0.25 8.24
N GLU A 40 8.93 -0.45 9.40
CA GLU A 40 9.94 -1.49 9.60
C GLU A 40 9.35 -2.88 9.38
N GLU A 41 8.17 -3.13 9.94
CA GLU A 41 7.48 -4.41 9.74
C GLU A 41 7.09 -4.60 8.27
N ALA A 42 6.65 -3.54 7.62
CA ALA A 42 6.32 -3.58 6.19
C ALA A 42 7.53 -3.97 5.35
N ILE A 43 8.70 -3.39 5.64
CA ILE A 43 9.95 -3.70 4.95
C ILE A 43 10.30 -5.17 5.16
N ASP A 44 10.17 -5.67 6.38
CA ASP A 44 10.46 -7.06 6.69
C ASP A 44 9.55 -8.02 5.92
N LEU A 45 8.25 -7.73 5.90
CA LEU A 45 7.29 -8.56 5.16
C LEU A 45 7.57 -8.55 3.65
N ILE A 46 7.87 -7.39 3.08
CA ILE A 46 8.20 -7.28 1.66
C ILE A 46 9.49 -8.04 1.34
N SER A 47 10.45 -8.04 2.26
CA SER A 47 11.72 -8.76 2.06
C SER A 47 11.56 -10.27 2.04
N HIS A 48 10.53 -10.81 2.70
CA HIS A 48 10.35 -12.25 2.87
C HIS A 48 9.13 -12.82 2.14
N HIS A 49 8.30 -11.98 1.54
CA HIS A 49 7.08 -12.41 0.85
C HIS A 49 6.94 -11.72 -0.49
N ASP A 50 6.22 -12.35 -1.41
CA ASP A 50 5.87 -11.73 -2.68
C ASP A 50 4.73 -10.74 -2.46
N VAL A 51 5.06 -9.46 -2.38
CA VAL A 51 4.09 -8.38 -2.26
C VAL A 51 3.97 -7.69 -3.60
N HIS A 52 2.75 -7.56 -4.09
CA HIS A 52 2.48 -6.97 -5.41
C HIS A 52 2.07 -5.50 -5.32
N LEU A 53 1.49 -5.09 -4.20
CA LEU A 53 1.04 -3.72 -4.00
C LEU A 53 1.04 -3.40 -2.51
N ALA A 54 1.40 -2.17 -2.16
CA ALA A 54 1.35 -1.69 -0.78
C ALA A 54 0.30 -0.58 -0.63
N LEU A 55 -0.59 -0.76 0.35
CA LEU A 55 -1.43 0.32 0.88
C LEU A 55 -0.72 0.81 2.14
N MET A 56 -0.33 2.07 2.18
CA MET A 56 0.58 2.57 3.18
C MET A 56 0.06 3.85 3.81
N ASP A 57 -0.17 3.82 5.13
CA ASP A 57 -0.46 5.05 5.86
C ASP A 57 0.76 5.97 5.80
N MET A 58 0.53 7.24 5.52
CA MET A 58 1.59 8.22 5.48
C MET A 58 2.20 8.48 6.85
N HIS A 59 1.39 8.50 7.88
CA HIS A 59 1.80 8.87 9.25
C HIS A 59 2.01 7.64 10.10
N LEU A 60 3.20 7.06 10.00
CA LEU A 60 3.61 5.92 10.80
C LEU A 60 4.66 6.36 11.81
N PRO A 61 4.73 5.70 12.99
CA PRO A 61 5.79 6.03 13.94
C PRO A 61 7.15 5.64 13.36
N LYS A 62 8.19 6.42 13.65
CA LYS A 62 9.58 6.27 13.21
C LYS A 62 9.72 6.50 11.70
N LEU A 63 9.50 5.50 10.86
CA LEU A 63 9.53 5.67 9.42
C LEU A 63 8.15 6.07 8.91
N SER A 64 8.08 7.17 8.17
CA SER A 64 6.84 7.56 7.50
C SER A 64 6.53 6.60 6.35
N GLY A 65 5.33 6.71 5.80
CA GLY A 65 4.96 5.92 4.62
C GLY A 65 5.88 6.20 3.44
N LEU A 66 6.22 7.48 3.19
CA LEU A 66 7.14 7.86 2.11
C LEU A 66 8.54 7.30 2.32
N GLU A 67 9.07 7.40 3.54
CA GLU A 67 10.39 6.85 3.83
C GLU A 67 10.42 5.35 3.65
N THR A 68 9.34 4.67 4.05
CA THR A 68 9.21 3.23 3.88
C THR A 68 9.21 2.85 2.41
N ILE A 69 8.46 3.56 1.58
CA ILE A 69 8.41 3.29 0.13
C ILE A 69 9.79 3.48 -0.50
N ALA A 70 10.51 4.54 -0.12
CA ALA A 70 11.84 4.80 -0.64
C ALA A 70 12.81 3.66 -0.33
N ILE A 71 12.76 3.13 0.90
CA ILE A 71 13.60 2.00 1.30
C ILE A 71 13.22 0.73 0.52
N VAL A 72 11.93 0.45 0.38
CA VAL A 72 11.44 -0.71 -0.35
C VAL A 72 11.92 -0.70 -1.80
N ARG A 73 11.89 0.46 -2.44
CA ARG A 73 12.36 0.60 -3.82
C ARG A 73 13.83 0.23 -3.97
N GLN A 74 14.65 0.56 -2.98
CA GLN A 74 16.08 0.21 -3.00
C GLN A 74 16.31 -1.28 -2.84
N ILE A 75 15.46 -1.95 -2.08
CA ILE A 75 15.62 -3.38 -1.76
C ILE A 75 15.00 -4.28 -2.83
N LYS A 76 13.79 -3.97 -3.26
CA LYS A 76 12.99 -4.85 -4.13
C LYS A 76 12.67 -4.26 -5.50
N GLY A 77 13.04 -3.01 -5.73
CA GLY A 77 12.67 -2.32 -6.94
C GLY A 77 11.25 -1.78 -6.87
N VAL A 78 10.58 -1.66 -8.01
CA VAL A 78 9.28 -0.98 -8.07
C VAL A 78 8.16 -1.91 -7.65
N ILE A 79 7.55 -1.61 -6.51
CA ILE A 79 6.28 -2.18 -6.09
C ILE A 79 5.30 -1.01 -6.04
N PRO A 80 4.16 -1.08 -6.75
CA PRO A 80 3.21 0.02 -6.72
C PRO A 80 2.72 0.25 -5.30
N ALA A 81 2.68 1.52 -4.89
CA ALA A 81 2.27 1.91 -3.55
C ALA A 81 1.17 2.96 -3.63
N ILE A 82 0.16 2.79 -2.80
CA ILE A 82 -0.92 3.75 -2.62
C ILE A 82 -0.77 4.30 -1.22
N LEU A 83 -0.49 5.60 -1.13
CA LEU A 83 -0.38 6.28 0.16
C LEU A 83 -1.75 6.73 0.62
N ILE A 84 -1.97 6.66 1.93
CA ILE A 84 -3.23 7.07 2.53
C ILE A 84 -2.90 8.08 3.62
N THR A 85 -3.55 9.25 3.60
CA THR A 85 -3.23 10.32 4.54
C THR A 85 -4.47 11.12 4.92
N ALA A 86 -4.50 11.59 6.17
CA ALA A 86 -5.50 12.56 6.63
C ALA A 86 -5.11 13.99 6.21
N ASP A 87 -3.85 14.22 5.90
CA ASP A 87 -3.33 15.54 5.54
C ASP A 87 -3.08 15.61 4.04
N GLN A 88 -3.79 16.50 3.36
CA GLN A 88 -3.59 16.76 1.94
C GLN A 88 -2.95 18.12 1.76
N ASP A 89 -1.65 18.16 1.56
CA ASP A 89 -0.97 19.37 1.16
C ASP A 89 -0.18 19.12 -0.13
N ASP A 90 0.11 20.22 -0.83
CA ASP A 90 0.76 20.15 -2.15
C ASP A 90 2.18 19.61 -2.07
N GLU A 91 2.90 19.90 -0.99
CA GLU A 91 4.26 19.40 -0.82
C GLU A 91 4.28 17.90 -0.62
N LEU A 92 3.37 17.38 0.20
CA LEU A 92 3.22 15.95 0.42
C LEU A 92 2.91 15.23 -0.90
N MET A 93 1.99 15.81 -1.69
CA MET A 93 1.63 15.23 -2.98
C MET A 93 2.83 15.19 -3.94
N ARG A 94 3.61 16.27 -4.00
CA ARG A 94 4.82 16.31 -4.83
C ARG A 94 5.85 15.28 -4.39
N ARG A 95 6.06 15.13 -3.09
CA ARG A 95 7.00 14.15 -2.55
C ARG A 95 6.54 12.72 -2.85
N ALA A 96 5.24 12.45 -2.73
CA ALA A 96 4.69 11.15 -3.07
C ALA A 96 4.94 10.80 -4.53
N LEU A 97 4.72 11.75 -5.44
CA LEU A 97 4.97 11.54 -6.86
C LEU A 97 6.46 11.33 -7.15
N SER A 98 7.34 12.06 -6.48
CA SER A 98 8.79 11.90 -6.68
C SER A 98 9.29 10.55 -6.16
N GLU A 99 8.61 9.94 -5.19
CA GLU A 99 8.92 8.60 -4.70
C GLU A 99 8.15 7.51 -5.48
N HIS A 100 7.51 7.89 -6.58
CA HIS A 100 6.80 6.98 -7.48
C HIS A 100 5.61 6.27 -6.84
N ALA A 101 4.91 6.94 -5.91
CA ALA A 101 3.63 6.42 -5.43
C ALA A 101 2.65 6.38 -6.60
N PHE A 102 1.84 5.33 -6.66
CA PHE A 102 0.81 5.23 -7.70
C PHE A 102 -0.23 6.34 -7.53
N CYS A 103 -0.70 6.54 -6.31
CA CYS A 103 -1.58 7.66 -5.97
C CYS A 103 -1.60 7.88 -4.47
N VAL A 104 -2.27 8.96 -4.06
CA VAL A 104 -2.48 9.31 -2.65
C VAL A 104 -3.97 9.43 -2.42
N LEU A 105 -4.48 8.74 -1.41
CA LEU A 105 -5.89 8.77 -1.03
C LEU A 105 -6.06 9.51 0.30
N ALA A 106 -7.17 10.23 0.42
CA ALA A 106 -7.53 10.95 1.63
C ALA A 106 -8.25 10.03 2.62
N LYS A 107 -8.01 10.23 3.91
CA LYS A 107 -8.83 9.64 4.97
C LYS A 107 -10.03 10.54 5.23
N PRO A 108 -11.21 9.98 5.51
CA PRO A 108 -11.54 8.57 5.51
C PRO A 108 -11.60 7.99 4.09
N VAL A 109 -11.15 6.75 3.94
CA VAL A 109 -11.11 6.12 2.62
C VAL A 109 -12.51 5.71 2.16
N SER A 110 -12.76 5.87 0.86
CA SER A 110 -13.98 5.36 0.23
C SER A 110 -13.73 3.93 -0.22
N LYS A 111 -14.62 3.02 0.15
CA LYS A 111 -14.52 1.62 -0.27
C LYS A 111 -14.40 1.50 -1.79
N HIS A 112 -15.26 2.20 -2.52
CA HIS A 112 -15.28 2.11 -3.99
C HIS A 112 -14.00 2.67 -4.61
N VAL A 113 -13.45 3.74 -4.04
CA VAL A 113 -12.20 4.32 -4.53
C VAL A 113 -11.04 3.38 -4.27
N VAL A 114 -10.96 2.77 -3.08
CA VAL A 114 -9.89 1.82 -2.76
C VAL A 114 -9.92 0.64 -3.73
N ILE A 115 -11.09 0.05 -3.95
CA ILE A 115 -11.23 -1.09 -4.87
C ILE A 115 -10.78 -0.69 -6.27
N TYR A 116 -11.21 0.48 -6.74
CA TYR A 116 -10.88 0.98 -8.08
C TYR A 116 -9.38 1.19 -8.25
N VAL A 117 -8.74 1.93 -7.31
CA VAL A 117 -7.32 2.24 -7.47
C VAL A 117 -6.42 1.02 -7.29
N VAL A 118 -6.80 0.10 -6.40
CA VAL A 118 -6.06 -1.16 -6.24
C VAL A 118 -6.10 -1.95 -7.55
N HIS A 119 -7.28 -2.10 -8.12
CA HIS A 119 -7.43 -2.83 -9.39
C HIS A 119 -6.63 -2.16 -10.51
N LYS A 120 -6.68 -0.83 -10.60
CA LYS A 120 -5.94 -0.08 -11.63
C LYS A 120 -4.44 -0.21 -11.46
N ALA A 121 -3.93 -0.19 -10.23
CA ALA A 121 -2.51 -0.35 -9.98
C ALA A 121 -2.04 -1.75 -10.37
N ILE A 122 -2.77 -2.78 -9.99
CA ILE A 122 -2.46 -4.17 -10.34
C ILE A 122 -2.47 -4.34 -11.86
N GLU A 123 -3.49 -3.81 -12.53
CA GLU A 123 -3.61 -3.89 -14.00
C GLU A 123 -2.43 -3.21 -14.68
N LYS A 124 -2.05 -2.02 -14.21
CA LYS A 124 -0.95 -1.27 -14.81
C LYS A 124 0.40 -1.97 -14.68
N TYR A 125 0.68 -2.55 -13.52
CA TYR A 125 2.00 -3.08 -13.22
C TYR A 125 2.17 -4.57 -13.54
N TYR A 126 1.10 -5.34 -13.64
CA TYR A 126 1.19 -6.79 -13.79
C TYR A 126 0.42 -7.37 -14.97
N ASN A 127 -0.31 -6.55 -15.70
CA ASN A 127 -1.07 -7.05 -16.88
C ASN A 127 -0.64 -6.38 -18.18
#